data_337d6ff5c67c1c075e0b5e8d813b32fb
#
_entry.id   337d6ff5c67c1c075e0b5e8d813b32fb
#
_cell.length_a   1.000
_cell.length_b   1.000
_cell.length_c   1.000
_cell.angle_alpha   90.00
_cell.angle_beta   90.00
_cell.angle_gamma   90.00
#
_symmetry.space_group_name_H-M   'P 1'
#
loop_
_entity.id
_entity.type
_entity.pdbx_description
1 polymer ?
#
loop_
_entity_poly.entity_id
_entity_poly.type
_entity_poly.pdbx_seq_one_letter_code
_entity_poly.pdbx_strand_id
1 'polypeptide(L)'
;MMTWFLSQSLLSTVLLFIFVIRIDAAEPFYQGKTLRVIVASAAGGGSDIVARLMMRHLSRHIPGNPTIIIENMPGAGEIIGANYVHNKAKPDGLTALFATGTPINQLLELSGIEFDITKMPIVGGSSESVAAFIRTDKTGVKSVRELINPKGPIVIGGSGYGSIKDVSMLAAMNLLGVKNPTYVTGYGGAGPIRLAYERAEVNFTQETAVGIARSVLPWVKEG
;
A
#
# COMPACT_ATOMS: atom_id res chain seq x y z
N MET A 1 33.21 -42.37 55.78
CA MET A 1 33.57 -41.74 54.50
C MET A 1 32.42 -41.76 53.46
N MET A 2 31.59 -42.78 53.47
CA MET A 2 30.48 -42.94 52.50
C MET A 2 29.27 -42.00 52.68
N THR A 3 29.02 -41.54 53.91
CA THR A 3 27.90 -40.60 54.19
C THR A 3 28.13 -39.14 53.74
N TRP A 4 29.38 -38.75 53.59
CA TRP A 4 29.76 -37.40 53.24
C TRP A 4 29.57 -37.14 51.69
N PHE A 5 29.80 -38.17 50.88
CA PHE A 5 29.58 -38.09 49.42
C PHE A 5 28.10 -38.04 49.05
N LEU A 6 27.23 -38.69 49.80
CA LEU A 6 25.79 -38.68 49.57
C LEU A 6 25.15 -37.31 49.88
N SER A 7 25.67 -36.59 50.89
CA SER A 7 25.16 -35.25 51.22
C SER A 7 25.56 -34.17 50.18
N GLN A 8 26.73 -34.28 49.60
CA GLN A 8 27.22 -33.35 48.58
C GLN A 8 26.46 -33.52 47.26
N SER A 9 26.11 -34.73 46.85
CA SER A 9 25.34 -34.98 45.63
C SER A 9 23.89 -34.51 45.75
N LEU A 10 23.26 -34.66 46.93
CA LEU A 10 21.92 -34.14 47.17
C LEU A 10 21.89 -32.61 47.16
N LEU A 11 22.88 -31.94 47.74
CA LEU A 11 22.97 -30.48 47.74
C LEU A 11 23.16 -29.90 46.33
N SER A 12 23.98 -30.57 45.50
CA SER A 12 24.20 -30.17 44.11
C SER A 12 22.95 -30.34 43.24
N THR A 13 22.17 -31.40 43.47
CA THR A 13 20.92 -31.65 42.74
C THR A 13 19.82 -30.66 43.13
N VAL A 14 19.73 -30.28 44.38
CA VAL A 14 18.78 -29.26 44.88
C VAL A 14 19.16 -27.87 44.37
N LEU A 15 20.47 -27.53 44.31
CA LEU A 15 20.91 -26.26 43.73
C LEU A 15 20.63 -26.16 42.22
N LEU A 16 20.69 -27.26 41.49
CA LEU A 16 20.37 -27.30 40.06
C LEU A 16 18.88 -27.10 39.80
N PHE A 17 18.00 -27.48 40.71
CA PHE A 17 16.55 -27.30 40.60
C PHE A 17 16.07 -25.88 40.95
N ILE A 18 16.83 -25.12 41.72
CA ILE A 18 16.46 -23.74 42.08
C ILE A 18 16.78 -22.74 40.97
N PHE A 19 17.59 -23.12 39.97
CA PHE A 19 17.98 -22.27 38.84
C PHE A 19 17.09 -22.44 37.59
N VAL A 20 15.88 -23.00 37.73
CA VAL A 20 14.83 -22.83 36.73
C VAL A 20 14.29 -21.42 36.88
N ILE A 21 15.07 -20.45 36.40
CA ILE A 21 14.59 -19.09 36.18
C ILE A 21 13.35 -19.23 35.27
N ARG A 22 12.19 -18.96 35.84
CA ARG A 22 11.01 -18.69 35.00
C ARG A 22 11.35 -17.47 34.19
N ILE A 23 11.75 -17.68 32.94
CA ILE A 23 11.69 -16.62 31.91
C ILE A 23 10.21 -16.40 31.70
N ASP A 24 9.62 -15.50 32.49
CA ASP A 24 8.32 -14.95 32.15
C ASP A 24 8.50 -14.34 30.75
N ALA A 25 7.91 -14.97 29.74
CA ALA A 25 7.90 -14.41 28.43
C ALA A 25 7.22 -13.04 28.54
N ALA A 26 7.96 -11.97 28.27
CA ALA A 26 7.41 -10.63 28.30
C ALA A 26 6.10 -10.59 27.49
N GLU A 27 5.08 -9.97 28.05
CA GLU A 27 3.81 -9.84 27.33
C GLU A 27 4.04 -9.25 25.93
N PRO A 28 3.39 -9.80 24.90
CA PRO A 28 3.55 -9.28 23.56
C PRO A 28 3.23 -7.78 23.50
N PHE A 29 4.13 -7.00 22.91
CA PHE A 29 4.00 -5.53 22.86
C PHE A 29 2.62 -5.07 22.38
N TYR A 30 2.01 -5.76 21.41
CA TYR A 30 0.73 -5.38 20.83
C TYR A 30 -0.50 -5.91 21.59
N GLN A 31 -0.33 -6.64 22.67
CA GLN A 31 -1.46 -7.18 23.43
C GLN A 31 -2.36 -6.07 23.97
N GLY A 32 -3.66 -6.15 23.65
CA GLY A 32 -4.66 -5.15 24.03
C GLY A 32 -4.51 -3.78 23.36
N LYS A 33 -3.59 -3.65 22.38
CA LYS A 33 -3.36 -2.38 21.67
C LYS A 33 -4.09 -2.31 20.32
N THR A 34 -4.22 -1.10 19.83
CA THR A 34 -4.75 -0.81 18.49
C THR A 34 -3.63 -0.31 17.59
N LEU A 35 -3.44 -0.97 16.45
CA LEU A 35 -2.56 -0.55 15.38
C LEU A 35 -3.37 0.26 14.35
N ARG A 36 -3.03 1.52 14.16
CA ARG A 36 -3.61 2.38 13.12
C ARG A 36 -2.82 2.25 11.84
N VAL A 37 -3.51 1.98 10.75
CA VAL A 37 -2.90 1.91 9.41
C VAL A 37 -3.44 3.07 8.58
N ILE A 38 -2.60 4.04 8.30
CA ILE A 38 -2.90 5.17 7.43
C ILE A 38 -2.72 4.70 5.99
N VAL A 39 -3.81 4.62 5.24
CA VAL A 39 -3.81 4.29 3.81
C VAL A 39 -3.78 5.59 3.02
N ALA A 40 -2.68 5.87 2.33
CA ALA A 40 -2.45 7.13 1.63
C ALA A 40 -3.24 7.24 0.30
N SER A 41 -4.39 6.60 0.21
CA SER A 41 -5.28 6.63 -0.95
C SER A 41 -6.74 6.74 -0.55
N ALA A 42 -7.60 7.12 -1.50
CA ALA A 42 -9.04 7.20 -1.28
C ALA A 42 -9.66 5.83 -0.97
N ALA A 43 -10.68 5.85 -0.11
CA ALA A 43 -11.46 4.66 0.21
C ALA A 43 -12.06 4.03 -1.07
N GLY A 44 -12.05 2.70 -1.14
CA GLY A 44 -12.52 1.93 -2.30
C GLY A 44 -11.55 1.91 -3.49
N GLY A 45 -10.40 2.58 -3.40
CA GLY A 45 -9.30 2.46 -4.37
C GLY A 45 -8.57 1.13 -4.26
N GLY A 46 -7.76 0.79 -5.29
CA GLY A 46 -7.00 -0.46 -5.31
C GLY A 46 -6.13 -0.65 -4.06
N SER A 47 -5.34 0.38 -3.69
CA SER A 47 -4.50 0.35 -2.49
C SER A 47 -5.31 0.18 -1.19
N ASP A 48 -6.49 0.82 -1.08
CA ASP A 48 -7.37 0.66 0.08
C ASP A 48 -7.92 -0.78 0.18
N ILE A 49 -8.33 -1.35 -0.95
CA ILE A 49 -8.84 -2.73 -0.99
C ILE A 49 -7.76 -3.73 -0.58
N VAL A 50 -6.54 -3.56 -1.11
CA VAL A 50 -5.39 -4.41 -0.76
C VAL A 50 -5.05 -4.25 0.72
N ALA A 51 -4.97 -3.02 1.22
CA ALA A 51 -4.73 -2.76 2.64
C ALA A 51 -5.75 -3.47 3.53
N ARG A 52 -7.05 -3.33 3.23
CA ARG A 52 -8.12 -3.99 4.01
C ARG A 52 -8.04 -5.51 3.94
N LEU A 53 -7.71 -6.07 2.78
CA LEU A 53 -7.52 -7.50 2.63
C LEU A 53 -6.34 -8.00 3.47
N MET A 54 -5.18 -7.34 3.39
CA MET A 54 -4.00 -7.70 4.17
C MET A 54 -4.24 -7.55 5.67
N MET A 55 -4.75 -6.40 6.10
CA MET A 55 -4.93 -6.09 7.51
C MET A 55 -5.97 -6.98 8.20
N ARG A 56 -6.98 -7.47 7.47
CA ARG A 56 -7.95 -8.46 7.98
C ARG A 56 -7.27 -9.74 8.48
N HIS A 57 -6.17 -10.12 7.85
CA HIS A 57 -5.46 -11.35 8.17
C HIS A 57 -4.21 -11.11 9.03
N LEU A 58 -3.63 -9.91 8.97
CA LEU A 58 -2.35 -9.60 9.60
C LEU A 58 -2.42 -9.66 11.13
N SER A 59 -3.50 -9.22 11.76
CA SER A 59 -3.65 -9.16 13.23
C SER A 59 -3.28 -10.49 13.90
N ARG A 60 -3.78 -11.61 13.38
CA ARG A 60 -3.52 -12.96 13.93
C ARG A 60 -2.06 -13.44 13.80
N HIS A 61 -1.25 -12.75 13.01
CA HIS A 61 0.17 -13.06 12.80
C HIS A 61 1.09 -12.11 13.58
N ILE A 62 0.52 -11.11 14.27
CA ILE A 62 1.26 -10.20 15.14
C ILE A 62 1.12 -10.70 16.58
N PRO A 63 2.23 -10.95 17.31
CA PRO A 63 2.17 -11.33 18.71
C PRO A 63 1.34 -10.32 19.52
N GLY A 64 0.33 -10.80 20.25
CA GLY A 64 -0.62 -9.96 20.98
C GLY A 64 -1.91 -9.64 20.24
N ASN A 65 -2.08 -10.06 18.98
CA ASN A 65 -3.31 -9.91 18.19
C ASN A 65 -3.94 -8.51 18.28
N PRO A 66 -3.24 -7.43 17.87
CA PRO A 66 -3.77 -6.08 18.00
C PRO A 66 -5.05 -5.90 17.19
N THR A 67 -5.92 -5.02 17.66
CA THR A 67 -6.99 -4.49 16.81
C THR A 67 -6.37 -3.61 15.72
N ILE A 68 -6.73 -3.82 14.44
CA ILE A 68 -6.22 -2.99 13.34
C ILE A 68 -7.34 -2.09 12.84
N ILE A 69 -7.08 -0.77 12.83
CA ILE A 69 -7.98 0.25 12.29
C ILE A 69 -7.34 0.87 11.05
N ILE A 70 -8.11 0.99 9.97
CA ILE A 70 -7.69 1.61 8.71
C ILE A 70 -8.30 2.99 8.59
N GLU A 71 -7.46 3.98 8.33
CA GLU A 71 -7.85 5.36 8.05
C GLU A 71 -7.32 5.77 6.68
N ASN A 72 -8.19 6.29 5.81
CA ASN A 72 -7.79 6.78 4.51
C ASN A 72 -7.34 8.25 4.59
N MET A 73 -6.17 8.55 4.05
CA MET A 73 -5.61 9.90 4.01
C MET A 73 -5.03 10.18 2.62
N PRO A 74 -5.90 10.37 1.62
CA PRO A 74 -5.47 10.61 0.23
C PRO A 74 -4.94 12.02 0.04
N GLY A 75 -4.24 12.23 -1.08
CA GLY A 75 -3.88 13.55 -1.59
C GLY A 75 -2.42 13.68 -1.96
N ALA A 76 -2.15 14.58 -2.90
CA ALA A 76 -0.82 14.91 -3.44
C ALA A 76 0.01 13.65 -3.82
N GLY A 77 -0.61 12.65 -4.44
CA GLY A 77 0.11 11.42 -4.81
C GLY A 77 0.65 10.63 -3.62
N GLU A 78 -0.11 10.53 -2.53
CA GLU A 78 0.23 9.86 -1.26
C GLU A 78 1.10 10.69 -0.29
N ILE A 79 1.57 11.88 -0.69
CA ILE A 79 2.46 12.73 0.13
C ILE A 79 1.78 13.15 1.44
N ILE A 80 0.47 13.46 1.44
CA ILE A 80 -0.25 13.89 2.64
C ILE A 80 -0.23 12.81 3.73
N GLY A 81 -0.57 11.58 3.40
CA GLY A 81 -0.54 10.46 4.33
C GLY A 81 0.87 10.16 4.85
N ALA A 82 1.88 10.23 3.98
CA ALA A 82 3.27 10.01 4.35
C ALA A 82 3.80 11.10 5.30
N ASN A 83 3.54 12.38 5.00
CA ASN A 83 3.89 13.51 5.88
C ASN A 83 3.22 13.36 7.25
N TYR A 84 1.96 12.96 7.29
CA TYR A 84 1.25 12.75 8.55
C TYR A 84 1.94 11.68 9.39
N VAL A 85 2.25 10.52 8.82
CA VAL A 85 2.86 9.42 9.58
C VAL A 85 4.27 9.81 10.05
N HIS A 86 5.04 10.49 9.20
CA HIS A 86 6.40 10.90 9.56
C HIS A 86 6.44 12.00 10.63
N ASN A 87 5.58 13.04 10.50
CA ASN A 87 5.72 14.25 11.30
C ASN A 87 4.71 14.38 12.45
N LYS A 88 3.56 13.68 12.37
CA LYS A 88 2.43 13.85 13.31
C LYS A 88 2.10 12.60 14.11
N ALA A 89 2.32 11.41 13.55
CA ALA A 89 2.09 10.18 14.29
C ALA A 89 3.11 10.03 15.41
N LYS A 90 2.69 9.47 16.55
CA LYS A 90 3.60 9.17 17.65
C LYS A 90 4.54 8.04 17.23
N PRO A 91 5.84 8.13 17.53
CA PRO A 91 6.81 7.05 17.22
C PRO A 91 6.75 5.93 18.27
N ASP A 92 5.55 5.44 18.55
CA ASP A 92 5.27 4.42 19.57
C ASP A 92 5.04 3.01 19.00
N GLY A 93 5.23 2.84 17.69
CA GLY A 93 5.02 1.57 16.99
C GLY A 93 3.54 1.22 16.74
N LEU A 94 2.59 2.13 17.02
CA LEU A 94 1.15 1.88 16.87
C LEU A 94 0.54 2.55 15.66
N THR A 95 1.33 3.21 14.81
CA THR A 95 0.87 3.78 13.54
C THR A 95 1.77 3.30 12.41
N ALA A 96 1.16 2.79 11.34
CA ALA A 96 1.85 2.38 10.13
C ALA A 96 1.29 3.12 8.91
N LEU A 97 2.14 3.32 7.90
CA LEU A 97 1.74 3.84 6.59
C LEU A 97 1.55 2.66 5.63
N PHE A 98 0.46 2.67 4.88
CA PHE A 98 0.27 1.85 3.69
C PHE A 98 0.21 2.78 2.47
N ALA A 99 1.27 2.74 1.68
CA ALA A 99 1.44 3.58 0.50
C ALA A 99 2.21 2.81 -0.58
N THR A 100 2.13 3.25 -1.81
CA THR A 100 2.74 2.59 -2.96
C THR A 100 3.85 3.44 -3.61
N GLY A 101 3.71 4.75 -3.61
CA GLY A 101 4.57 5.68 -4.34
C GLY A 101 5.56 6.50 -3.52
N THR A 102 5.50 6.43 -2.20
CA THR A 102 6.31 7.31 -1.31
C THR A 102 7.81 7.33 -1.59
N PRO A 103 8.50 6.19 -1.83
CA PRO A 103 9.93 6.24 -2.16
C PRO A 103 10.21 6.98 -3.47
N ILE A 104 9.34 6.80 -4.47
CA ILE A 104 9.47 7.46 -5.78
C ILE A 104 9.22 8.96 -5.65
N ASN A 105 8.26 9.38 -4.82
CA ASN A 105 7.97 10.79 -4.58
C ASN A 105 9.20 11.52 -4.08
N GLN A 106 9.91 10.96 -3.10
CA GLN A 106 11.13 11.55 -2.57
C GLN A 106 12.27 11.52 -3.59
N LEU A 107 12.43 10.42 -4.33
CA LEU A 107 13.47 10.30 -5.37
C LEU A 107 13.27 11.34 -6.50
N LEU A 108 12.02 11.67 -6.83
CA LEU A 108 11.66 12.68 -7.82
C LEU A 108 11.64 14.09 -7.25
N GLU A 109 11.96 14.28 -5.98
CA GLU A 109 11.98 15.57 -5.27
C GLU A 109 10.69 16.37 -5.45
N LEU A 110 9.54 15.69 -5.36
CA LEU A 110 8.24 16.33 -5.56
C LEU A 110 7.97 17.37 -4.48
N SER A 111 7.32 18.46 -4.86
CA SER A 111 6.95 19.52 -3.92
C SER A 111 6.00 19.04 -2.82
N GLY A 112 6.15 19.62 -1.62
CA GLY A 112 5.31 19.31 -0.46
C GLY A 112 5.73 18.05 0.32
N ILE A 113 6.87 17.46 0.01
CA ILE A 113 7.46 16.35 0.80
C ILE A 113 8.09 16.93 2.06
N GLU A 114 7.65 16.43 3.20
CA GLU A 114 8.16 16.74 4.54
C GLU A 114 8.61 15.46 5.26
N PHE A 115 8.49 14.28 4.64
CA PHE A 115 8.95 13.01 5.19
C PHE A 115 10.35 12.65 4.67
N ASP A 116 11.03 11.79 5.40
CA ASP A 116 12.28 11.16 5.00
C ASP A 116 12.09 9.64 5.02
N ILE A 117 11.98 9.02 3.83
CA ILE A 117 11.73 7.59 3.71
C ILE A 117 12.85 6.75 4.31
N THR A 118 14.07 7.28 4.40
CA THR A 118 15.20 6.56 5.01
C THR A 118 15.05 6.39 6.52
N LYS A 119 14.18 7.20 7.14
CA LYS A 119 13.82 7.13 8.55
C LYS A 119 12.52 6.37 8.83
N MET A 120 11.87 5.88 7.78
CA MET A 120 10.64 5.10 7.86
C MET A 120 10.95 3.64 7.54
N PRO A 121 11.11 2.75 8.54
CA PRO A 121 11.45 1.36 8.28
C PRO A 121 10.32 0.64 7.53
N ILE A 122 10.67 -0.03 6.44
CA ILE A 122 9.73 -0.84 5.67
C ILE A 122 9.58 -2.19 6.35
N VAL A 123 8.37 -2.53 6.79
CA VAL A 123 8.07 -3.79 7.48
C VAL A 123 7.57 -4.87 6.53
N GLY A 124 7.16 -4.51 5.32
CA GLY A 124 6.69 -5.47 4.31
C GLY A 124 6.05 -4.77 3.12
N GLY A 125 5.75 -5.54 2.09
CA GLY A 125 5.10 -5.04 0.88
C GLY A 125 4.63 -6.18 -0.02
N SER A 126 3.85 -5.82 -1.04
CA SER A 126 3.44 -6.71 -2.12
C SER A 126 3.60 -6.00 -3.45
N SER A 127 3.75 -6.79 -4.51
CA SER A 127 3.66 -6.28 -5.88
C SER A 127 2.41 -6.84 -6.55
N GLU A 128 1.81 -6.08 -7.44
CA GLU A 128 0.70 -6.57 -8.26
C GLU A 128 0.81 -6.07 -9.70
N SER A 129 0.22 -6.85 -10.61
CA SER A 129 0.10 -6.47 -12.00
C SER A 129 -1.03 -5.47 -12.18
N VAL A 130 -0.88 -4.60 -13.18
CA VAL A 130 -1.89 -3.64 -13.59
C VAL A 130 -2.28 -3.87 -15.05
N ALA A 131 -3.53 -3.59 -15.39
CA ALA A 131 -4.00 -3.56 -16.76
C ALA A 131 -4.47 -2.16 -17.12
N ALA A 132 -4.21 -1.75 -18.36
CA ALA A 132 -4.70 -0.50 -18.92
C ALA A 132 -6.08 -0.70 -19.54
N PHE A 133 -6.96 0.27 -19.36
CA PHE A 133 -8.30 0.34 -19.95
C PHE A 133 -8.41 1.59 -20.80
N ILE A 134 -8.91 1.41 -22.02
CA ILE A 134 -9.14 2.50 -22.97
C ILE A 134 -10.56 2.43 -23.51
N ARG A 135 -11.21 3.58 -23.62
CA ARG A 135 -12.52 3.69 -24.25
C ARG A 135 -12.39 3.72 -25.76
N THR A 136 -12.70 2.61 -26.40
CA THR A 136 -12.66 2.48 -27.86
C THR A 136 -13.65 3.40 -28.57
N ASP A 137 -14.81 3.67 -27.96
CA ASP A 137 -15.85 4.58 -28.49
C ASP A 137 -15.38 6.04 -28.57
N LYS A 138 -14.42 6.45 -27.73
CA LYS A 138 -13.86 7.81 -27.67
C LYS A 138 -12.53 7.96 -28.43
N THR A 139 -11.74 6.92 -28.46
CA THR A 139 -10.37 6.99 -29.01
C THR A 139 -10.24 6.30 -30.36
N GLY A 140 -11.16 5.40 -30.70
CA GLY A 140 -11.08 4.51 -31.86
C GLY A 140 -10.00 3.44 -31.77
N VAL A 141 -9.30 3.32 -30.63
CA VAL A 141 -8.21 2.36 -30.38
C VAL A 141 -8.78 1.01 -30.04
N LYS A 142 -8.43 -0.02 -30.78
CA LYS A 142 -8.84 -1.44 -30.58
C LYS A 142 -7.66 -2.35 -30.30
N SER A 143 -6.45 -1.85 -30.42
CA SER A 143 -5.22 -2.63 -30.14
C SER A 143 -4.10 -1.71 -29.65
N VAL A 144 -3.10 -2.29 -28.97
CA VAL A 144 -1.90 -1.55 -28.50
C VAL A 144 -1.19 -0.85 -29.68
N ARG A 145 -1.20 -1.42 -30.88
CA ARG A 145 -0.57 -0.82 -32.06
C ARG A 145 -1.27 0.46 -32.50
N GLU A 146 -2.59 0.54 -32.33
CA GLU A 146 -3.38 1.73 -32.69
C GLU A 146 -3.25 2.83 -31.63
N LEU A 147 -2.81 2.50 -30.41
CA LEU A 147 -2.59 3.46 -29.34
C LEU A 147 -1.54 4.52 -29.70
N ILE A 148 -0.57 4.17 -30.56
CA ILE A 148 0.48 5.10 -31.02
C ILE A 148 -0.11 6.21 -31.91
N ASN A 149 -1.19 5.92 -32.64
CA ASN A 149 -1.83 6.83 -33.55
C ASN A 149 -3.37 6.78 -33.43
N PRO A 150 -3.91 7.21 -32.29
CA PRO A 150 -5.35 7.13 -32.01
C PRO A 150 -6.14 8.09 -32.91
N LYS A 151 -7.40 7.72 -33.22
CA LYS A 151 -8.30 8.58 -34.00
C LYS A 151 -8.87 9.74 -33.18
N GLY A 152 -9.00 9.55 -31.87
CA GLY A 152 -9.45 10.57 -30.93
C GLY A 152 -8.39 10.86 -29.86
N PRO A 153 -8.56 11.91 -29.06
CA PRO A 153 -7.61 12.29 -28.01
C PRO A 153 -7.53 11.22 -26.92
N ILE A 154 -6.34 10.96 -26.41
CA ILE A 154 -6.13 10.16 -25.21
C ILE A 154 -6.19 11.09 -23.99
N VAL A 155 -7.18 10.89 -23.11
CA VAL A 155 -7.38 11.64 -21.88
C VAL A 155 -7.20 10.69 -20.69
N ILE A 156 -6.10 10.86 -19.98
CA ILE A 156 -5.68 10.00 -18.88
C ILE A 156 -6.19 10.56 -17.57
N GLY A 157 -6.83 9.73 -16.73
CA GLY A 157 -7.19 10.08 -15.35
C GLY A 157 -6.12 9.67 -14.36
N GLY A 158 -5.64 10.62 -13.56
CA GLY A 158 -4.58 10.41 -12.58
C GLY A 158 -4.83 11.01 -11.21
N SER A 159 -4.16 10.47 -10.20
CA SER A 159 -4.24 10.96 -8.82
C SER A 159 -3.29 12.14 -8.57
N GLY A 160 -2.19 12.20 -9.32
CA GLY A 160 -1.13 13.21 -9.21
C GLY A 160 0.21 12.64 -9.64
N TYR A 161 1.12 13.51 -10.06
CA TYR A 161 2.42 13.14 -10.63
C TYR A 161 3.30 12.25 -9.75
N GLY A 162 3.05 12.22 -8.43
CA GLY A 162 3.80 11.38 -7.48
C GLY A 162 3.20 10.00 -7.23
N SER A 163 2.03 9.72 -7.77
CA SER A 163 1.43 8.39 -7.66
C SER A 163 2.17 7.39 -8.54
N ILE A 164 2.53 6.23 -8.01
CA ILE A 164 3.18 5.17 -8.80
C ILE A 164 2.32 4.75 -9.99
N LYS A 165 1.00 4.77 -9.83
CA LYS A 165 0.05 4.54 -10.91
C LYS A 165 0.28 5.51 -12.06
N ASP A 166 0.40 6.79 -11.74
CA ASP A 166 0.52 7.84 -12.75
C ASP A 166 1.91 7.82 -13.40
N VAL A 167 2.97 7.64 -12.60
CA VAL A 167 4.34 7.53 -13.09
C VAL A 167 4.49 6.35 -14.05
N SER A 168 3.98 5.17 -13.66
CA SER A 168 4.06 3.98 -14.51
C SER A 168 3.28 4.13 -15.81
N MET A 169 2.12 4.78 -15.76
CA MET A 169 1.28 5.01 -16.93
C MET A 169 1.90 6.02 -17.89
N LEU A 170 2.39 7.15 -17.39
CA LEU A 170 3.10 8.14 -18.21
C LEU A 170 4.37 7.59 -18.83
N ALA A 171 5.12 6.79 -18.09
CA ALA A 171 6.30 6.08 -18.60
C ALA A 171 5.91 5.11 -19.72
N ALA A 172 4.86 4.31 -19.53
CA ALA A 172 4.37 3.40 -20.56
C ALA A 172 3.92 4.14 -21.83
N MET A 173 3.19 5.27 -21.69
CA MET A 173 2.80 6.09 -22.83
C MET A 173 4.01 6.64 -23.61
N ASN A 174 5.02 7.10 -22.88
CA ASN A 174 6.26 7.60 -23.50
C ASN A 174 7.01 6.48 -24.24
N LEU A 175 7.18 5.31 -23.59
CA LEU A 175 7.87 4.14 -24.18
C LEU A 175 7.13 3.61 -25.42
N LEU A 176 5.81 3.66 -25.42
CA LEU A 176 4.97 3.28 -26.57
C LEU A 176 4.94 4.33 -27.67
N GLY A 177 5.50 5.51 -27.44
CA GLY A 177 5.52 6.60 -28.43
C GLY A 177 4.16 7.28 -28.63
N VAL A 178 3.26 7.21 -27.63
CA VAL A 178 1.97 7.90 -27.67
C VAL A 178 2.21 9.40 -27.56
N LYS A 179 1.75 10.14 -28.57
CA LYS A 179 1.99 11.59 -28.67
C LYS A 179 0.90 12.37 -27.94
N ASN A 180 1.33 13.33 -27.13
CA ASN A 180 0.48 14.36 -26.51
C ASN A 180 -0.77 13.83 -25.80
N PRO A 181 -0.70 12.82 -24.94
CA PRO A 181 -1.86 12.46 -24.13
C PRO A 181 -2.20 13.61 -23.18
N THR A 182 -3.48 13.92 -23.01
CA THR A 182 -3.94 14.87 -22.00
C THR A 182 -3.97 14.14 -20.65
N TYR A 183 -3.34 14.72 -19.65
CA TYR A 183 -3.30 14.15 -18.31
C TYR A 183 -4.12 15.02 -17.33
N VAL A 184 -5.23 14.48 -16.84
CA VAL A 184 -6.12 15.12 -15.88
C VAL A 184 -5.85 14.55 -14.50
N THR A 185 -5.42 15.40 -13.58
CA THR A 185 -4.99 15.01 -12.23
C THR A 185 -5.94 15.53 -11.15
N GLY A 186 -5.69 15.11 -9.89
CA GLY A 186 -6.45 15.60 -8.74
C GLY A 186 -7.55 14.65 -8.28
N TYR A 187 -7.70 13.52 -8.93
CA TYR A 187 -8.57 12.46 -8.41
C TYR A 187 -7.93 11.85 -7.14
N GLY A 188 -8.68 11.70 -6.07
CA GLY A 188 -8.18 11.20 -4.79
C GLY A 188 -7.77 9.71 -4.77
N GLY A 189 -7.78 9.03 -5.92
CA GLY A 189 -7.43 7.61 -6.07
C GLY A 189 -8.25 6.89 -7.13
N ALA A 190 -8.11 5.57 -7.24
CA ALA A 190 -8.72 4.78 -8.31
C ALA A 190 -10.26 4.84 -8.34
N GLY A 191 -10.94 4.95 -7.20
CA GLY A 191 -12.41 5.03 -7.15
C GLY A 191 -12.95 6.23 -7.94
N PRO A 192 -12.57 7.48 -7.60
CA PRO A 192 -12.94 8.67 -8.37
C PRO A 192 -12.54 8.61 -9.85
N ILE A 193 -11.37 8.04 -10.18
CA ILE A 193 -10.95 7.88 -11.57
C ILE A 193 -11.88 6.94 -12.35
N ARG A 194 -12.35 5.85 -11.73
CA ARG A 194 -13.32 4.94 -12.34
C ARG A 194 -14.61 5.66 -12.70
N LEU A 195 -15.15 6.45 -11.77
CA LEU A 195 -16.35 7.24 -12.02
C LEU A 195 -16.17 8.24 -13.19
N ALA A 196 -15.01 8.89 -13.26
CA ALA A 196 -14.66 9.77 -14.35
C ALA A 196 -14.56 9.01 -15.70
N TYR A 197 -13.99 7.80 -15.66
CA TYR A 197 -13.91 6.93 -16.84
C TYR A 197 -15.31 6.49 -17.33
N GLU A 198 -16.18 6.07 -16.42
CA GLU A 198 -17.57 5.68 -16.74
C GLU A 198 -18.36 6.86 -17.34
N ARG A 199 -18.15 8.08 -16.83
CA ARG A 199 -18.76 9.31 -17.34
C ARG A 199 -18.12 9.85 -18.61
N ALA A 200 -17.06 9.18 -19.11
CA ALA A 200 -16.28 9.63 -20.24
C ALA A 200 -15.59 11.00 -20.07
N GLU A 201 -15.38 11.45 -18.84
CA GLU A 201 -14.55 12.61 -18.50
C GLU A 201 -13.07 12.32 -18.82
N VAL A 202 -12.65 11.08 -18.60
CA VAL A 202 -11.36 10.50 -19.01
C VAL A 202 -11.63 9.24 -19.82
N ASN A 203 -10.71 8.87 -20.71
CA ASN A 203 -10.89 7.71 -21.59
C ASN A 203 -9.75 6.70 -21.55
N PHE A 204 -8.78 6.95 -20.67
CA PHE A 204 -7.68 6.03 -20.39
C PHE A 204 -7.39 5.98 -18.89
N THR A 205 -7.27 4.76 -18.35
CA THR A 205 -6.90 4.52 -16.95
C THR A 205 -6.20 3.18 -16.82
N GLN A 206 -5.66 2.89 -15.65
CA GLN A 206 -5.15 1.56 -15.29
C GLN A 206 -5.79 1.06 -13.99
N GLU A 207 -5.91 -0.25 -13.88
CA GLU A 207 -6.45 -0.92 -12.71
C GLU A 207 -5.57 -2.10 -12.28
N THR A 208 -5.55 -2.33 -10.98
CA THR A 208 -4.91 -3.49 -10.39
C THR A 208 -5.78 -4.74 -10.59
N ALA A 209 -5.19 -5.94 -10.48
CA ALA A 209 -5.94 -7.20 -10.57
C ALA A 209 -7.13 -7.24 -9.59
N VAL A 210 -6.93 -6.73 -8.36
CA VAL A 210 -8.00 -6.63 -7.36
C VAL A 210 -9.07 -5.63 -7.77
N GLY A 211 -8.67 -4.46 -8.31
CA GLY A 211 -9.59 -3.46 -8.83
C GLY A 211 -10.43 -3.99 -9.98
N ILE A 212 -9.83 -4.78 -10.89
CA ILE A 212 -10.52 -5.44 -11.99
C ILE A 212 -11.59 -6.39 -11.45
N ALA A 213 -11.20 -7.30 -10.58
CA ALA A 213 -12.10 -8.34 -10.08
C ALA A 213 -13.33 -7.78 -9.34
N ARG A 214 -13.17 -6.65 -8.64
CA ARG A 214 -14.23 -6.09 -7.79
C ARG A 214 -15.05 -4.99 -8.42
N SER A 215 -14.49 -4.22 -9.31
CA SER A 215 -15.10 -2.94 -9.71
C SER A 215 -15.24 -2.74 -11.22
N VAL A 216 -14.34 -3.31 -12.03
CA VAL A 216 -14.33 -3.03 -13.48
C VAL A 216 -14.58 -4.26 -14.34
N LEU A 217 -14.90 -5.40 -13.75
CA LEU A 217 -15.25 -6.60 -14.48
C LEU A 217 -16.38 -6.39 -15.50
N PRO A 218 -17.42 -5.55 -15.25
CA PRO A 218 -18.41 -5.21 -16.25
C PRO A 218 -17.82 -4.60 -17.53
N TRP A 219 -16.83 -3.72 -17.42
CA TRP A 219 -16.20 -3.08 -18.59
C TRP A 219 -15.56 -4.09 -19.55
N VAL A 220 -15.02 -5.20 -19.00
CA VAL A 220 -14.42 -6.28 -19.80
C VAL A 220 -15.48 -7.10 -20.52
N LYS A 221 -16.70 -7.16 -19.99
CA LYS A 221 -17.80 -7.93 -20.58
C LYS A 221 -18.58 -7.14 -21.64
N GLU A 222 -18.58 -5.84 -21.51
CA GLU A 222 -19.28 -4.92 -22.43
C GLU A 222 -18.45 -4.57 -23.67
N GLY A 223 -17.16 -4.93 -23.72
CA GLY A 223 -16.24 -4.69 -24.85
C GLY A 223 -15.55 -3.37 -24.75
#